data_185936f92a9fcaa357f59edc1c1bb0a1
#
_entry.id   185936f92a9fcaa357f59edc1c1bb0a1
#
_cell.length_a   1.000
_cell.length_b   1.000
_cell.length_c   1.000
_cell.angle_alpha   90.00
_cell.angle_beta   90.00
_cell.angle_gamma   90.00
#
_symmetry.space_group_name_H-M   'P 1'
#
loop_
_entity.id
_entity.type
_entity.pdbx_description
1 polymer ?
#
loop_
_entity_poly.entity_id
_entity_poly.type
_entity_poly.pdbx_seq_one_letter_code
_entity_poly.pdbx_strand_id
1 'polypeptide(L)'
;EMNVVKQHPLVGAAMTQRFPEGVTTEKLNQYSYEICRHHHERYDGSGYPDGLKGNEIPICAQVVGIVDAYDALINDRPYKRKYEPEEAIRMISNGECGAFSKKLIQCLTAAAKQKNWLQRQN
;
A
#
# COMPACT_ATOMS: atom_id res chain seq x y z
N GLU A 1 1.41 -5.72 -20.84
CA GLU A 1 1.75 -4.60 -19.97
C GLU A 1 1.11 -4.70 -18.61
N MET A 2 -0.20 -4.90 -18.55
CA MET A 2 -0.89 -5.10 -17.27
C MET A 2 -0.38 -6.34 -16.54
N ASN A 3 -0.02 -7.38 -17.29
CA ASN A 3 0.54 -8.59 -16.70
C ASN A 3 1.89 -8.34 -16.04
N VAL A 4 2.73 -7.50 -16.66
CA VAL A 4 4.04 -7.15 -16.11
C VAL A 4 3.86 -6.36 -14.82
N VAL A 5 2.94 -5.38 -14.79
CA VAL A 5 2.64 -4.58 -13.61
C VAL A 5 2.14 -5.47 -12.48
N LYS A 6 1.25 -6.44 -12.79
CA LYS A 6 0.71 -7.36 -11.78
C LYS A 6 1.73 -8.37 -11.27
N GLN A 7 2.84 -8.55 -11.98
CA GLN A 7 3.88 -9.48 -11.55
C GLN A 7 4.86 -8.87 -10.57
N HIS A 8 4.93 -7.54 -10.43
CA HIS A 8 5.94 -6.94 -9.57
C HIS A 8 5.83 -7.35 -8.10
N PRO A 9 4.63 -7.62 -7.52
CA PRO A 9 4.59 -8.14 -6.16
C PRO A 9 5.26 -9.50 -6.03
N LEU A 10 5.11 -10.36 -7.03
CA LEU A 10 5.73 -11.68 -7.04
C LEU A 10 7.24 -11.58 -7.20
N VAL A 11 7.71 -10.70 -8.07
CA VAL A 11 9.15 -10.47 -8.27
C VAL A 11 9.77 -9.93 -7.00
N GLY A 12 9.14 -8.92 -6.38
CA GLY A 12 9.61 -8.35 -5.13
C GLY A 12 9.68 -9.40 -4.01
N ALA A 13 8.64 -10.22 -3.91
CA ALA A 13 8.60 -11.29 -2.92
C ALA A 13 9.74 -12.29 -3.15
N ALA A 14 10.01 -12.65 -4.40
CA ALA A 14 11.11 -13.57 -4.74
C ALA A 14 12.46 -12.99 -4.34
N MET A 15 12.65 -11.67 -4.51
CA MET A 15 13.89 -11.01 -4.11
C MET A 15 14.15 -11.12 -2.60
N THR A 16 13.10 -11.03 -1.79
CA THR A 16 13.25 -11.10 -0.33
C THR A 16 13.73 -12.48 0.13
N GLN A 17 13.50 -13.51 -0.68
CA GLN A 17 13.94 -14.86 -0.37
C GLN A 17 15.43 -15.07 -0.70
N ARG A 18 16.06 -14.12 -1.38
CA ARG A 18 17.43 -14.21 -1.86
C ARG A 18 18.36 -13.19 -1.20
N PHE A 19 17.91 -12.53 -0.13
CA PHE A 19 18.78 -11.60 0.58
C PHE A 19 19.98 -12.35 1.17
N PRO A 20 21.19 -11.81 1.01
CA PRO A 20 22.37 -12.42 1.61
C PRO A 20 22.25 -12.50 3.12
N GLU A 21 22.85 -13.56 3.68
CA GLU A 21 22.88 -13.74 5.13
C GLU A 21 23.50 -12.50 5.79
N GLY A 22 22.90 -12.06 6.88
CA GLY A 22 23.38 -10.90 7.63
C GLY A 22 22.88 -9.55 7.14
N VAL A 23 22.21 -9.50 5.99
CA VAL A 23 21.66 -8.24 5.48
C VAL A 23 20.42 -7.84 6.27
N THR A 24 19.65 -8.81 6.72
CA THR A 24 18.40 -8.56 7.46
C THR A 24 18.15 -9.71 8.43
N THR A 25 17.22 -9.49 9.36
CA THR A 25 16.79 -10.54 10.28
C THR A 25 15.70 -11.39 9.61
N GLU A 26 15.51 -12.60 10.14
CA GLU A 26 14.46 -13.49 9.66
C GLU A 26 13.07 -12.83 9.71
N LYS A 27 12.80 -12.09 10.81
CA LYS A 27 11.54 -11.40 11.00
C LYS A 27 11.33 -10.29 9.96
N LEU A 28 12.37 -9.50 9.68
CA LEU A 28 12.29 -8.46 8.65
C LEU A 28 12.14 -9.07 7.26
N ASN A 29 12.77 -10.21 7.01
CA ASN A 29 12.59 -10.93 5.76
C ASN A 29 11.14 -11.35 5.57
N GLN A 30 10.50 -11.84 6.63
CA GLN A 30 9.11 -12.25 6.56
C GLN A 30 8.19 -11.07 6.26
N TYR A 31 8.37 -9.94 6.96
CA TYR A 31 7.58 -8.74 6.70
C TYR A 31 7.81 -8.22 5.28
N SER A 32 9.07 -8.20 4.84
CA SER A 32 9.39 -7.75 3.48
C SER A 32 8.69 -8.62 2.43
N TYR A 33 8.72 -9.92 2.61
CA TYR A 33 8.03 -10.85 1.72
C TYR A 33 6.53 -10.57 1.68
N GLU A 34 5.91 -10.46 2.84
CA GLU A 34 4.46 -10.25 2.95
C GLU A 34 4.05 -8.93 2.30
N ILE A 35 4.81 -7.87 2.51
CA ILE A 35 4.53 -6.56 1.93
C ILE A 35 4.67 -6.62 0.42
N CYS A 36 5.79 -7.14 -0.07
CA CYS A 36 6.03 -7.20 -1.51
C CYS A 36 4.96 -8.02 -2.22
N ARG A 37 4.59 -9.15 -1.65
CA ARG A 37 3.64 -10.05 -2.29
C ARG A 37 2.21 -9.52 -2.23
N HIS A 38 1.80 -8.92 -1.09
CA HIS A 38 0.39 -8.71 -0.80
C HIS A 38 -0.06 -7.25 -0.73
N HIS A 39 0.81 -6.27 -1.03
CA HIS A 39 0.39 -4.86 -0.90
C HIS A 39 -0.61 -4.41 -1.97
N HIS A 40 -0.84 -5.21 -3.01
CA HIS A 40 -1.89 -4.96 -4.00
C HIS A 40 -3.15 -5.79 -3.76
N GLU A 41 -3.19 -6.58 -2.69
CA GLU A 41 -4.41 -7.24 -2.28
C GLU A 41 -5.38 -6.17 -1.77
N ARG A 42 -6.68 -6.44 -1.90
CA ARG A 42 -7.71 -5.51 -1.45
C ARG A 42 -8.65 -6.22 -0.49
N TYR A 43 -9.19 -5.48 0.45
CA TYR A 43 -9.93 -6.02 1.59
C TYR A 43 -11.14 -6.88 1.18
N ASP A 44 -11.74 -6.59 0.01
CA ASP A 44 -12.88 -7.33 -0.54
C ASP A 44 -12.48 -8.52 -1.40
N GLY A 45 -11.19 -8.82 -1.52
CA GLY A 45 -10.69 -9.92 -2.33
C GLY A 45 -10.50 -9.60 -3.79
N SER A 46 -10.71 -8.35 -4.20
CA SER A 46 -10.59 -7.94 -5.61
C SER A 46 -9.17 -7.70 -6.07
N GLY A 47 -8.19 -7.77 -5.16
CA GLY A 47 -6.80 -7.48 -5.48
C GLY A 47 -6.05 -8.70 -6.01
N TYR A 48 -4.73 -8.60 -6.01
CA TYR A 48 -3.85 -9.63 -6.56
C TYR A 48 -2.54 -9.64 -5.77
N PRO A 49 -1.72 -10.71 -5.87
CA PRO A 49 -1.82 -11.85 -6.78
C PRO A 49 -2.72 -12.98 -6.29
N ASP A 50 -3.01 -13.07 -4.98
CA ASP A 50 -3.67 -14.25 -4.41
C ASP A 50 -5.17 -14.06 -4.18
N GLY A 51 -5.67 -12.84 -4.28
CA GLY A 51 -7.07 -12.55 -4.03
C GLY A 51 -7.48 -12.74 -2.57
N LEU A 52 -6.55 -12.46 -1.65
CA LEU A 52 -6.82 -12.55 -0.22
C LEU A 52 -7.89 -11.56 0.20
N LYS A 53 -8.67 -11.92 1.21
CA LYS A 53 -9.82 -11.14 1.64
C LYS A 53 -9.74 -10.85 3.12
N GLY A 54 -10.06 -9.62 3.51
CA GLY A 54 -10.12 -9.23 4.91
C GLY A 54 -8.81 -9.43 5.63
N ASN A 55 -8.88 -10.05 6.78
CA ASN A 55 -7.71 -10.27 7.62
C ASN A 55 -6.82 -11.43 7.17
N GLU A 56 -7.15 -12.09 6.06
CA GLU A 56 -6.21 -12.97 5.38
C GLU A 56 -5.01 -12.20 4.85
N ILE A 57 -5.19 -10.90 4.58
CA ILE A 57 -4.12 -10.04 4.11
C ILE A 57 -3.28 -9.65 5.33
N PRO A 58 -1.96 -9.91 5.33
CA PRO A 58 -1.11 -9.49 6.45
C PRO A 58 -1.26 -7.99 6.71
N ILE A 59 -1.32 -7.60 7.99
CA ILE A 59 -1.58 -6.20 8.34
C ILE A 59 -0.53 -5.25 7.78
N CYS A 60 0.74 -5.67 7.76
CA CYS A 60 1.81 -4.84 7.19
C CYS A 60 1.56 -4.56 5.71
N ALA A 61 1.06 -5.54 4.97
CA ALA A 61 0.73 -5.36 3.56
C ALA A 61 -0.50 -4.47 3.38
N GLN A 62 -1.48 -4.57 4.27
CA GLN A 62 -2.64 -3.68 4.23
C GLN A 62 -2.22 -2.21 4.44
N VAL A 63 -1.33 -1.97 5.39
CA VAL A 63 -0.83 -0.62 5.68
C VAL A 63 -0.09 -0.05 4.48
N VAL A 64 0.84 -0.80 3.92
CA VAL A 64 1.60 -0.36 2.74
C VAL A 64 0.66 -0.14 1.56
N GLY A 65 -0.33 -1.00 1.38
CA GLY A 65 -1.28 -0.88 0.28
C GLY A 65 -2.06 0.42 0.30
N ILE A 66 -2.56 0.82 1.47
CA ILE A 66 -3.33 2.06 1.57
C ILE A 66 -2.43 3.29 1.46
N VAL A 67 -1.22 3.24 2.04
CA VAL A 67 -0.25 4.33 1.93
C VAL A 67 0.19 4.50 0.49
N ASP A 68 0.44 3.41 -0.22
CA ASP A 68 0.84 3.43 -1.62
C ASP A 68 -0.25 4.06 -2.49
N ALA A 69 -1.52 3.72 -2.24
CA ALA A 69 -2.64 4.31 -2.96
C ALA A 69 -2.73 5.82 -2.70
N TYR A 70 -2.57 6.23 -1.45
CA TYR A 70 -2.60 7.65 -1.07
C TYR A 70 -1.46 8.41 -1.75
N ASP A 71 -0.24 7.87 -1.66
CA ASP A 71 0.94 8.48 -2.26
C ASP A 71 0.77 8.67 -3.77
N ALA A 72 0.21 7.68 -4.44
CA ALA A 72 -0.03 7.75 -5.88
C ALA A 72 -1.01 8.87 -6.24
N LEU A 73 -1.97 9.17 -5.37
CA LEU A 73 -2.97 10.19 -5.63
C LEU A 73 -2.45 11.61 -5.38
N ILE A 74 -1.62 11.79 -4.35
CA ILE A 74 -1.17 13.14 -3.97
C ILE A 74 0.08 13.61 -4.70
N ASN A 75 0.66 12.77 -5.55
CA ASN A 75 1.84 13.12 -6.33
C ASN A 75 1.53 13.19 -7.82
N ASP A 76 2.19 14.11 -8.53
CA ASP A 76 2.05 14.23 -9.98
C ASP A 76 2.68 13.02 -10.66
N ARG A 77 2.04 12.58 -11.73
CA ARG A 77 2.55 11.53 -12.62
C ARG A 77 2.55 12.08 -14.04
N PRO A 78 3.34 11.52 -14.97
CA PRO A 78 3.39 12.05 -16.35
C PRO A 78 2.03 12.10 -17.04
N TYR A 79 1.10 11.27 -16.63
CA TYR A 79 -0.21 11.10 -17.27
C TYR A 79 -1.38 11.56 -16.41
N LYS A 80 -1.12 12.14 -15.22
CA LYS A 80 -2.20 12.65 -14.39
C LYS A 80 -1.70 13.69 -13.40
N ARG A 81 -2.59 14.60 -13.01
CA ARG A 81 -2.32 15.62 -12.01
C ARG A 81 -2.50 15.03 -10.60
N LYS A 82 -1.83 15.63 -9.64
CA LYS A 82 -2.01 15.27 -8.24
C LYS A 82 -3.37 15.75 -7.72
N TYR A 83 -3.88 15.02 -6.74
CA TYR A 83 -5.08 15.43 -6.01
C TYR A 83 -4.65 16.04 -4.67
N GLU A 84 -5.50 16.95 -4.15
CA GLU A 84 -5.29 17.47 -2.81
C GLU A 84 -5.51 16.35 -1.79
N PRO A 85 -4.86 16.40 -0.60
CA PRO A 85 -4.99 15.34 0.39
C PRO A 85 -6.42 15.00 0.79
N GLU A 86 -7.29 16.01 0.97
CA GLU A 86 -8.68 15.76 1.33
C GLU A 86 -9.41 15.00 0.22
N GLU A 87 -9.15 15.37 -1.02
CA GLU A 87 -9.74 14.70 -2.18
C GLU A 87 -9.27 13.25 -2.26
N ALA A 88 -7.96 13.03 -2.08
CA ALA A 88 -7.38 11.69 -2.11
C ALA A 88 -8.01 10.79 -1.04
N ILE A 89 -8.18 11.29 0.17
CA ILE A 89 -8.80 10.53 1.26
C ILE A 89 -10.24 10.20 0.91
N ARG A 90 -10.98 11.15 0.35
CA ARG A 90 -12.36 10.92 -0.07
C ARG A 90 -12.44 9.81 -1.12
N MET A 91 -11.54 9.83 -2.10
CA MET A 91 -11.49 8.80 -3.15
C MET A 91 -11.21 7.42 -2.56
N ILE A 92 -10.25 7.34 -1.63
CA ILE A 92 -9.91 6.07 -0.97
C ILE A 92 -11.11 5.59 -0.14
N SER A 93 -11.77 6.49 0.59
CA SER A 93 -12.95 6.15 1.40
C SER A 93 -14.11 5.64 0.57
N ASN A 94 -14.23 6.15 -0.66
CA ASN A 94 -15.31 5.75 -1.59
C ASN A 94 -15.00 4.47 -2.37
N GLY A 95 -13.83 3.87 -2.15
CA GLY A 95 -13.46 2.62 -2.82
C GLY A 95 -12.91 2.79 -4.23
N GLU A 96 -12.57 4.01 -4.64
CA GLU A 96 -12.06 4.25 -6.01
C GLU A 96 -10.69 3.63 -6.26
N CYS A 97 -9.94 3.35 -5.19
CA CYS A 97 -8.63 2.69 -5.27
C CYS A 97 -8.70 1.23 -4.82
N GLY A 98 -9.91 0.68 -4.74
CA GLY A 98 -10.16 -0.62 -4.17
C GLY A 98 -10.62 -0.51 -2.72
N ALA A 99 -10.96 -1.64 -2.12
CA ALA A 99 -11.48 -1.67 -0.76
C ALA A 99 -10.35 -1.76 0.25
N PHE A 100 -10.43 -0.95 1.30
CA PHE A 100 -9.53 -0.98 2.45
C PHE A 100 -10.33 -1.10 3.72
N SER A 101 -9.71 -1.58 4.80
CA SER A 101 -10.42 -1.69 6.08
C SER A 101 -10.79 -0.28 6.58
N LYS A 102 -11.95 -0.16 7.21
CA LYS A 102 -12.42 1.11 7.75
C LYS A 102 -11.46 1.66 8.80
N LYS A 103 -10.87 0.80 9.61
CA LYS A 103 -9.89 1.21 10.63
C LYS A 103 -8.66 1.84 10.00
N LEU A 104 -8.16 1.28 8.90
CA LEU A 104 -7.01 1.84 8.21
C LEU A 104 -7.33 3.16 7.53
N ILE A 105 -8.53 3.30 6.98
CA ILE A 105 -8.98 4.57 6.40
C ILE A 105 -9.02 5.64 7.49
N GLN A 106 -9.51 5.32 8.68
CA GLN A 106 -9.51 6.24 9.82
C GLN A 106 -8.10 6.62 10.24
N CYS A 107 -7.18 5.65 10.27
CA CYS A 107 -5.78 5.91 10.59
C CYS A 107 -5.13 6.82 9.55
N LEU A 108 -5.40 6.58 8.28
CA LEU A 108 -4.87 7.41 7.20
C LEU A 108 -5.36 8.85 7.33
N THR A 109 -6.64 9.03 7.62
CA THR A 109 -7.24 10.36 7.78
C THR A 109 -6.55 11.11 8.91
N ALA A 110 -6.34 10.45 10.05
CA ALA A 110 -5.66 11.05 11.19
C ALA A 110 -4.21 11.39 10.87
N ALA A 111 -3.50 10.50 10.20
CA ALA A 111 -2.09 10.71 9.84
C ALA A 111 -1.93 11.85 8.85
N ALA A 112 -2.85 11.99 7.91
CA ALA A 112 -2.81 13.08 6.93
C ALA A 112 -2.94 14.45 7.60
N LYS A 113 -3.76 14.55 8.65
CA LYS A 113 -3.87 15.78 9.43
C LYS A 113 -2.58 16.10 10.15
N GLN A 114 -1.90 15.10 10.72
CA GLN A 114 -0.61 15.28 11.36
C GLN A 114 0.47 15.69 10.36
N LYS A 115 0.42 15.12 9.15
CA LYS A 115 1.36 15.48 8.09
C LYS A 115 1.26 16.96 7.75
N ASN A 116 0.04 17.51 7.70
CA ASN A 116 -0.17 18.93 7.48
C ASN A 116 0.49 19.74 8.59
N TRP A 117 0.38 19.30 9.84
CA TRP A 117 1.04 19.94 10.96
C TRP A 117 2.57 19.92 10.78
N LEU A 118 3.14 18.77 10.40
CA LEU A 118 4.57 18.64 10.16
C LEU A 118 5.06 19.56 9.04
N GLN A 119 4.30 19.68 7.97
CA GLN A 119 4.65 20.56 6.86
C GLN A 119 4.70 22.02 7.29
N ARG A 120 3.83 22.44 8.23
CA ARG A 120 3.84 23.80 8.75
C ARG A 120 5.08 24.08 9.62
N GLN A 121 5.69 23.03 10.18
CA GLN A 121 6.89 23.17 11.01
C GLN A 121 8.15 23.39 10.16
N ASN A 122 8.09 22.96 8.91
CA ASN A 122 9.21 23.09 7.98
C ASN A 122 9.08 24.33 7.11
#